data_871200445053364477215cea33a68af9
#
_entry.id   871200445053364477215cea33a68af9
#
_cell.length_a   1.000
_cell.length_b   1.000
_cell.length_c   1.000
_cell.angle_alpha   90.00
_cell.angle_beta   90.00
_cell.angle_gamma   90.00
#
_symmetry.space_group_name_H-M   'P 1'
#
loop_
_entity.id
_entity.type
_entity.pdbx_description
1 polymer ?
#
loop_
_entity_poly.entity_id
_entity_poly.type
_entity_poly.pdbx_seq_one_letter_code
_entity_poly.pdbx_strand_id
1 'polypeptide(L)'
;MQTAEKYGMRDIHFDFESVAPEDREAYNRFLRNVKTRLPNGYTLSTTLVPKTSSNQKGKFFEAHDYKAQGQIVDFVVIMTYDWGWQGGPPMAISPIGPVKEVLQYAKSQMPPQKIMMGQNLYGFDWKLPFKQGNPPAKAISSVAAVALARKYNVPIRYDFTAQAPHFNYFDENGVQHEVWFEDSRSVQSKFNLMKEQGIGGISYWKIGLPFPQNWRLLVENFTITKKG
;
A
#
# COMPACT_ATOMS: atom_id res chain seq x y z
N MET A 1 18.78 -17.11 -6.05
CA MET A 1 19.57 -16.41 -7.08
C MET A 1 19.27 -16.90 -8.49
N GLN A 2 19.28 -18.21 -8.80
CA GLN A 2 19.03 -18.75 -10.15
C GLN A 2 17.76 -18.18 -10.83
N THR A 3 16.65 -18.06 -10.11
CA THR A 3 15.42 -17.46 -10.65
C THR A 3 15.60 -15.97 -10.98
N ALA A 4 16.25 -15.23 -10.11
CA ALA A 4 16.52 -13.80 -10.33
C ALA A 4 17.39 -13.59 -11.58
N GLU A 5 18.44 -14.38 -11.73
CA GLU A 5 19.32 -14.35 -12.91
C GLU A 5 18.57 -14.71 -14.19
N LYS A 6 17.78 -15.81 -14.15
CA LYS A 6 16.98 -16.29 -15.29
C LYS A 6 16.03 -15.22 -15.83
N TYR A 7 15.41 -14.42 -14.95
CA TYR A 7 14.41 -13.41 -15.32
C TYR A 7 14.96 -11.97 -15.29
N GLY A 8 16.26 -11.78 -15.11
CA GLY A 8 16.89 -10.46 -15.08
C GLY A 8 16.44 -9.58 -13.89
N MET A 9 15.97 -10.20 -12.81
CA MET A 9 15.57 -9.49 -11.58
C MET A 9 16.83 -8.99 -10.86
N ARG A 10 16.75 -7.79 -10.27
CA ARG A 10 17.88 -7.16 -9.55
C ARG A 10 17.57 -6.84 -8.10
N ASP A 11 16.34 -7.07 -7.65
CA ASP A 11 15.94 -6.92 -6.25
C ASP A 11 15.48 -8.25 -5.66
N ILE A 12 15.86 -8.49 -4.42
CA ILE A 12 15.34 -9.57 -3.59
C ILE A 12 14.47 -8.92 -2.51
N HIS A 13 13.16 -9.13 -2.62
CA HIS A 13 12.17 -8.54 -1.73
C HIS A 13 11.66 -9.55 -0.73
N PHE A 14 11.63 -9.19 0.56
CA PHE A 14 11.01 -9.98 1.61
C PHE A 14 9.75 -9.31 2.11
N ASP A 15 8.65 -10.05 2.02
CA ASP A 15 7.32 -9.64 2.44
C ASP A 15 6.81 -10.55 3.58
N PHE A 16 7.46 -10.43 4.76
CA PHE A 16 7.11 -11.18 5.95
C PHE A 16 6.25 -10.32 6.88
N GLU A 17 4.94 -10.51 6.84
CA GLU A 17 3.99 -9.64 7.53
C GLU A 17 3.71 -10.03 8.98
N SER A 18 3.75 -11.33 9.29
CA SER A 18 3.35 -11.86 10.60
C SER A 18 4.54 -12.45 11.37
N VAL A 19 5.64 -11.70 11.44
CA VAL A 19 6.79 -12.07 12.28
C VAL A 19 6.43 -11.84 13.74
N ALA A 20 6.66 -12.85 14.59
CA ALA A 20 6.40 -12.72 16.02
C ALA A 20 7.31 -11.65 16.67
N PRO A 21 6.83 -10.90 17.67
CA PRO A 21 7.64 -9.88 18.36
C PRO A 21 8.99 -10.38 18.87
N GLU A 22 9.03 -11.58 19.40
CA GLU A 22 10.23 -12.27 19.89
C GLU A 22 11.24 -12.60 18.78
N ASP A 23 10.79 -12.74 17.54
CA ASP A 23 11.63 -13.03 16.36
C ASP A 23 12.19 -11.78 15.67
N ARG A 24 11.89 -10.58 16.18
CA ARG A 24 12.35 -9.30 15.62
C ARG A 24 13.86 -9.30 15.34
N GLU A 25 14.69 -9.66 16.33
CA GLU A 25 16.13 -9.68 16.16
C GLU A 25 16.63 -10.82 15.28
N ALA A 26 15.91 -11.94 15.27
CA ALA A 26 16.19 -13.05 14.33
C ALA A 26 15.93 -12.60 12.89
N TYR A 27 14.83 -11.87 12.65
CA TYR A 27 14.50 -11.33 11.33
C TYR A 27 15.51 -10.26 10.88
N ASN A 28 15.88 -9.32 11.75
CA ASN A 28 16.93 -8.34 11.45
C ASN A 28 18.27 -9.01 11.11
N ARG A 29 18.66 -10.04 11.83
CA ARG A 29 19.87 -10.84 11.58
C ARG A 29 19.77 -11.62 10.26
N PHE A 30 18.60 -12.17 9.93
CA PHE A 30 18.35 -12.81 8.65
C PHE A 30 18.57 -11.81 7.49
N LEU A 31 17.98 -10.63 7.55
CA LEU A 31 18.15 -9.60 6.52
C LEU A 31 19.62 -9.18 6.35
N ARG A 32 20.38 -9.01 7.46
CA ARG A 32 21.84 -8.74 7.40
C ARG A 32 22.58 -9.86 6.69
N ASN A 33 22.28 -11.12 7.04
CA ASN A 33 22.92 -12.28 6.43
C ASN A 33 22.60 -12.41 4.93
N VAL A 34 21.40 -12.05 4.50
CA VAL A 34 21.06 -11.98 3.08
C VAL A 34 21.85 -10.86 2.42
N LYS A 35 21.83 -9.64 3.00
CA LYS A 35 22.52 -8.47 2.43
C LYS A 35 24.02 -8.72 2.18
N THR A 36 24.71 -9.37 3.11
CA THR A 36 26.13 -9.68 2.98
C THR A 36 26.45 -10.77 1.93
N ARG A 37 25.45 -11.55 1.51
CA ARG A 37 25.61 -12.63 0.52
C ARG A 37 25.08 -12.28 -0.87
N LEU A 38 24.43 -11.14 -1.01
CA LEU A 38 23.95 -10.71 -2.31
C LEU A 38 25.13 -10.35 -3.23
N PRO A 39 25.15 -10.84 -4.48
CA PRO A 39 26.14 -10.43 -5.46
C PRO A 39 26.05 -8.92 -5.75
N ASN A 40 27.17 -8.36 -6.24
CA ASN A 40 27.19 -6.97 -6.69
C ASN A 40 26.10 -6.72 -7.77
N GLY A 41 25.45 -5.58 -7.69
CA GLY A 41 24.38 -5.20 -8.61
C GLY A 41 22.98 -5.70 -8.20
N TYR A 42 22.87 -6.44 -7.09
CA TYR A 42 21.57 -6.80 -6.50
C TYR A 42 21.23 -5.90 -5.31
N THR A 43 19.94 -5.56 -5.19
CA THR A 43 19.38 -4.86 -4.05
C THR A 43 18.60 -5.82 -3.14
N LEU A 44 18.50 -5.42 -1.88
CA LEU A 44 17.63 -6.07 -0.88
C LEU A 44 16.57 -5.09 -0.45
N SER A 45 15.32 -5.51 -0.46
CA SER A 45 14.22 -4.73 0.08
C SER A 45 13.32 -5.55 1.01
N THR A 46 12.53 -4.88 1.82
CA THR A 46 11.55 -5.54 2.70
C THR A 46 10.30 -4.68 2.86
N THR A 47 9.19 -5.34 3.17
CA THR A 47 7.92 -4.70 3.48
C THR A 47 7.88 -4.28 4.96
N LEU A 48 7.24 -3.16 5.25
CA LEU A 48 6.93 -2.69 6.59
C LEU A 48 5.42 -2.43 6.74
N VAL A 49 4.86 -2.88 7.86
CA VAL A 49 3.48 -2.49 8.23
C VAL A 49 3.42 -0.99 8.57
N PRO A 50 2.29 -0.31 8.34
CA PRO A 50 2.17 1.12 8.65
C PRO A 50 2.25 1.37 10.16
N LYS A 51 3.25 2.16 10.59
CA LYS A 51 3.45 2.59 11.98
C LYS A 51 3.58 4.10 12.06
N THR A 52 3.08 4.66 13.16
CA THR A 52 3.20 6.09 13.48
C THR A 52 4.11 6.36 14.70
N SER A 53 4.55 5.30 15.37
CA SER A 53 5.51 5.38 16.49
C SER A 53 6.27 4.07 16.70
N SER A 54 7.40 4.16 17.42
CA SER A 54 8.17 2.97 17.87
C SER A 54 7.44 2.15 18.94
N ASN A 55 6.51 2.77 19.65
CA ASN A 55 5.82 2.18 20.81
C ASN A 55 4.55 1.40 20.42
N GLN A 56 4.24 1.31 19.13
CA GLN A 56 3.07 0.58 18.65
C GLN A 56 3.25 -0.92 18.88
N LYS A 57 2.36 -1.49 19.71
CA LYS A 57 2.43 -2.87 20.19
C LYS A 57 1.56 -3.81 19.38
N GLY A 58 1.91 -5.09 19.44
CA GLY A 58 1.16 -6.20 18.83
C GLY A 58 1.96 -6.95 17.77
N LYS A 59 1.57 -8.21 17.55
CA LYS A 59 2.27 -9.15 16.67
C LYS A 59 2.48 -8.68 15.23
N PHE A 60 1.63 -7.77 14.74
CA PHE A 60 1.76 -7.22 13.39
C PHE A 60 2.71 -6.02 13.31
N PHE A 61 3.14 -5.45 14.44
CA PHE A 61 3.89 -4.20 14.46
C PHE A 61 5.31 -4.34 14.99
N GLU A 62 5.51 -5.11 16.07
CA GLU A 62 6.72 -5.04 16.88
C GLU A 62 7.97 -5.56 16.16
N ALA A 63 7.81 -6.60 15.30
CA ALA A 63 8.93 -7.13 14.53
C ALA A 63 9.34 -6.25 13.34
N HIS A 64 8.49 -5.30 12.93
CA HIS A 64 8.82 -4.32 11.89
C HIS A 64 9.62 -3.16 12.49
N ASP A 65 10.95 -3.37 12.59
CA ASP A 65 11.89 -2.40 13.12
C ASP A 65 12.34 -1.43 12.03
N TYR A 66 11.63 -0.31 11.90
CA TYR A 66 11.90 0.71 10.89
C TYR A 66 13.35 1.17 10.87
N LYS A 67 13.93 1.43 12.05
CA LYS A 67 15.32 1.91 12.16
C LYS A 67 16.32 0.84 11.74
N ALA A 68 16.23 -0.35 12.32
CA ALA A 68 17.18 -1.43 12.04
C ALA A 68 17.04 -1.93 10.59
N GLN A 69 15.82 -2.17 10.12
CA GLN A 69 15.58 -2.65 8.76
C GLN A 69 15.95 -1.60 7.71
N GLY A 70 15.61 -0.32 7.95
CA GLY A 70 16.04 0.79 7.10
C GLY A 70 17.56 0.98 6.98
N GLN A 71 18.33 0.56 7.99
CA GLN A 71 19.80 0.53 7.94
C GLN A 71 20.34 -0.64 7.11
N ILE A 72 19.66 -1.80 7.16
CA ILE A 72 20.12 -3.05 6.56
C ILE A 72 19.83 -3.10 5.05
N VAL A 73 18.59 -2.77 4.66
CA VAL A 73 18.11 -2.94 3.29
C VAL A 73 18.40 -1.71 2.42
N ASP A 74 18.33 -1.85 1.11
CA ASP A 74 18.50 -0.74 0.17
C ASP A 74 17.30 0.18 0.12
N PHE A 75 16.08 -0.39 0.22
CA PHE A 75 14.84 0.36 0.40
C PHE A 75 13.77 -0.49 1.12
N VAL A 76 12.75 0.19 1.61
CA VAL A 76 11.58 -0.43 2.26
C VAL A 76 10.32 -0.09 1.48
N VAL A 77 9.37 -1.00 1.44
CA VAL A 77 8.01 -0.75 0.99
C VAL A 77 7.11 -0.67 2.21
N ILE A 78 6.49 0.48 2.46
CA ILE A 78 5.53 0.62 3.56
C ILE A 78 4.14 0.38 3.01
N MET A 79 3.40 -0.56 3.58
CA MET A 79 2.03 -0.93 3.17
C MET A 79 1.01 0.13 3.60
N THR A 80 1.06 1.31 2.98
CA THR A 80 0.18 2.44 3.29
C THR A 80 -1.21 2.27 2.67
N TYR A 81 -1.84 1.12 2.92
CA TYR A 81 -3.19 0.75 2.49
C TYR A 81 -3.84 -0.18 3.54
N ASP A 82 -5.07 -0.61 3.28
CA ASP A 82 -5.89 -1.48 4.13
C ASP A 82 -6.29 -0.88 5.49
N TRP A 83 -6.41 0.47 5.60
CA TRP A 83 -7.19 1.05 6.69
C TRP A 83 -8.66 0.61 6.56
N GLY A 84 -9.27 0.80 5.39
CA GLY A 84 -10.48 0.08 5.00
C GLY A 84 -10.09 -1.27 4.42
N TRP A 85 -10.21 -2.33 5.19
CA TRP A 85 -9.93 -3.69 4.75
C TRP A 85 -11.21 -4.50 4.63
N GLN A 86 -11.18 -5.56 3.84
CA GLN A 86 -12.37 -6.31 3.47
C GLN A 86 -13.17 -6.92 4.64
N GLY A 87 -12.54 -7.17 5.79
CA GLY A 87 -13.20 -7.70 6.99
C GLY A 87 -13.58 -6.64 8.02
N GLY A 88 -13.25 -5.37 7.78
CA GLY A 88 -13.59 -4.23 8.60
C GLY A 88 -14.79 -3.43 8.09
N PRO A 89 -15.17 -2.35 8.78
CA PRO A 89 -16.23 -1.46 8.33
C PRO A 89 -15.82 -0.69 7.06
N PRO A 90 -16.81 -0.23 6.25
CA PRO A 90 -16.56 0.58 5.07
C PRO A 90 -15.78 1.85 5.40
N MET A 91 -14.66 2.06 4.74
CA MET A 91 -13.87 3.30 4.79
C MET A 91 -12.82 3.31 3.67
N ALA A 92 -12.17 4.46 3.47
CA ALA A 92 -11.09 4.59 2.50
C ALA A 92 -9.97 3.56 2.76
N ILE A 93 -9.49 2.90 1.70
CA ILE A 93 -8.44 1.88 1.80
C ILE A 93 -7.10 2.52 2.19
N SER A 94 -6.82 3.70 1.65
CA SER A 94 -5.56 4.42 1.86
C SER A 94 -5.84 5.90 2.09
N PRO A 95 -6.41 6.29 3.28
CA PRO A 95 -6.73 7.68 3.58
C PRO A 95 -5.48 8.54 3.74
N ILE A 96 -5.48 9.74 3.14
CA ILE A 96 -4.27 10.57 2.98
C ILE A 96 -3.64 11.01 4.31
N GLY A 97 -4.45 11.32 5.33
CA GLY A 97 -3.99 11.75 6.66
C GLY A 97 -3.13 10.67 7.34
N PRO A 98 -3.67 9.47 7.60
CA PRO A 98 -2.91 8.33 8.14
C PRO A 98 -1.68 7.96 7.31
N VAL A 99 -1.76 8.00 5.97
CA VAL A 99 -0.59 7.79 5.09
C VAL A 99 0.50 8.80 5.39
N LYS A 100 0.15 10.10 5.51
CA LYS A 100 1.10 11.18 5.84
C LYS A 100 1.78 10.95 7.19
N GLU A 101 1.04 10.57 8.22
CA GLU A 101 1.58 10.28 9.56
C GLU A 101 2.60 9.13 9.53
N VAL A 102 2.28 8.05 8.81
CA VAL A 102 3.18 6.90 8.64
C VAL A 102 4.47 7.31 7.92
N LEU A 103 4.37 8.09 6.83
CA LEU A 103 5.55 8.56 6.11
C LEU A 103 6.41 9.51 6.94
N GLN A 104 5.80 10.39 7.74
CA GLN A 104 6.52 11.25 8.68
C GLN A 104 7.29 10.45 9.73
N TYR A 105 6.66 9.43 10.31
CA TYR A 105 7.35 8.52 11.22
C TYR A 105 8.49 7.77 10.53
N ALA A 106 8.26 7.22 9.34
CA ALA A 106 9.30 6.52 8.58
C ALA A 106 10.54 7.39 8.33
N LYS A 107 10.32 8.64 7.94
CA LYS A 107 11.40 9.63 7.73
C LYS A 107 12.19 9.97 9.00
N SER A 108 11.60 9.82 10.17
CA SER A 108 12.32 9.97 11.44
C SER A 108 13.23 8.77 11.75
N GLN A 109 13.06 7.64 11.07
CA GLN A 109 13.76 6.40 11.31
C GLN A 109 14.82 6.06 10.25
N MET A 110 14.66 6.55 9.03
CA MET A 110 15.54 6.23 7.90
C MET A 110 15.56 7.34 6.84
N PRO A 111 16.57 7.38 5.94
CA PRO A 111 16.61 8.33 4.84
C PRO A 111 15.37 8.24 3.95
N PRO A 112 14.74 9.38 3.58
CA PRO A 112 13.53 9.39 2.77
C PRO A 112 13.66 8.65 1.43
N GLN A 113 14.85 8.68 0.83
CA GLN A 113 15.14 8.03 -0.46
C GLN A 113 15.04 6.50 -0.41
N LYS A 114 15.07 5.91 0.78
CA LYS A 114 14.86 4.47 0.99
C LYS A 114 13.40 4.08 1.16
N ILE A 115 12.48 5.05 1.24
CA ILE A 115 11.08 4.80 1.52
C ILE A 115 10.29 4.74 0.21
N MET A 116 9.63 3.60 -0.03
CA MET A 116 8.62 3.43 -1.08
C MET A 116 7.24 3.42 -0.44
N MET A 117 6.36 4.33 -0.85
CA MET A 117 4.97 4.36 -0.42
C MET A 117 4.19 3.26 -1.14
N GLY A 118 3.57 2.35 -0.40
CA GLY A 118 2.67 1.35 -0.95
C GLY A 118 1.35 2.01 -1.39
N GLN A 119 0.92 1.71 -2.61
CA GLN A 119 -0.35 2.19 -3.15
C GLN A 119 -1.19 1.03 -3.65
N ASN A 120 -2.44 0.95 -3.17
CA ASN A 120 -3.41 -0.04 -3.62
C ASN A 120 -3.94 0.31 -5.02
N LEU A 121 -4.17 -0.75 -5.83
CA LEU A 121 -4.86 -0.66 -7.15
C LEU A 121 -6.27 -1.25 -7.09
N TYR A 122 -6.84 -1.39 -5.91
CA TYR A 122 -8.15 -1.98 -5.66
C TYR A 122 -8.97 -1.09 -4.73
N GLY A 123 -10.25 -1.39 -4.70
CA GLY A 123 -11.21 -0.94 -3.71
C GLY A 123 -11.98 -2.11 -3.15
N PHE A 124 -12.94 -1.83 -2.30
CA PHE A 124 -13.85 -2.83 -1.75
C PHE A 124 -15.29 -2.39 -1.87
N ASP A 125 -16.17 -3.38 -2.04
CA ASP A 125 -17.62 -3.26 -2.09
C ASP A 125 -18.22 -3.99 -0.89
N TRP A 126 -18.64 -3.24 0.13
CA TRP A 126 -19.23 -3.75 1.37
C TRP A 126 -20.75 -3.81 1.27
N LYS A 127 -21.32 -4.92 1.73
CA LYS A 127 -22.76 -5.00 2.02
C LYS A 127 -23.09 -4.34 3.35
N LEU A 128 -24.18 -3.58 3.38
CA LEU A 128 -24.68 -2.92 4.57
C LEU A 128 -25.96 -3.58 5.11
N PRO A 129 -26.26 -3.49 6.44
CA PRO A 129 -25.38 -2.91 7.45
C PRO A 129 -24.15 -3.78 7.72
N PHE A 130 -22.99 -3.15 7.92
CA PHE A 130 -21.81 -3.87 8.37
C PHE A 130 -22.03 -4.47 9.76
N LYS A 131 -21.66 -5.76 9.91
CA LYS A 131 -21.61 -6.44 11.21
C LYS A 131 -20.31 -7.26 11.28
N GLN A 132 -19.67 -7.24 12.44
CA GLN A 132 -18.48 -8.07 12.66
C GLN A 132 -18.82 -9.55 12.40
N GLY A 133 -18.00 -10.24 11.61
CA GLY A 133 -18.25 -11.62 11.20
C GLY A 133 -19.07 -11.79 9.91
N ASN A 134 -19.51 -10.71 9.29
CA ASN A 134 -20.08 -10.78 7.94
C ASN A 134 -19.05 -11.33 6.93
N PRO A 135 -19.50 -11.90 5.80
CA PRO A 135 -18.59 -12.23 4.71
C PRO A 135 -17.75 -11.02 4.31
N PRO A 136 -16.47 -11.22 4.00
CA PRO A 136 -15.58 -10.12 3.60
C PRO A 136 -16.13 -9.32 2.42
N ALA A 137 -15.86 -8.03 2.40
CA ALA A 137 -16.20 -7.16 1.28
C ALA A 137 -15.54 -7.65 -0.01
N LYS A 138 -16.23 -7.47 -1.12
CA LYS A 138 -15.72 -7.90 -2.43
C LYS A 138 -14.66 -6.94 -2.94
N ALA A 139 -13.49 -7.46 -3.29
CA ALA A 139 -12.48 -6.65 -3.97
C ALA A 139 -12.94 -6.23 -5.36
N ILE A 140 -12.67 -4.99 -5.73
CA ILE A 140 -13.09 -4.38 -7.00
C ILE A 140 -11.95 -3.54 -7.57
N SER A 141 -11.75 -3.55 -8.89
CA SER A 141 -10.82 -2.63 -9.55
C SER A 141 -11.44 -1.23 -9.72
N SER A 142 -10.61 -0.20 -9.90
CA SER A 142 -11.09 1.17 -10.15
C SER A 142 -12.01 1.25 -11.38
N VAL A 143 -11.67 0.54 -12.45
CA VAL A 143 -12.54 0.46 -13.65
C VAL A 143 -13.89 -0.18 -13.34
N ALA A 144 -13.88 -1.28 -12.60
CA ALA A 144 -15.10 -1.98 -12.23
C ALA A 144 -15.96 -1.15 -11.25
N ALA A 145 -15.35 -0.40 -10.33
CA ALA A 145 -16.08 0.51 -9.43
C ALA A 145 -16.81 1.61 -10.20
N VAL A 146 -16.15 2.24 -11.18
CA VAL A 146 -16.79 3.24 -12.05
C VAL A 146 -17.93 2.62 -12.88
N ALA A 147 -17.71 1.43 -13.44
CA ALA A 147 -18.75 0.71 -14.19
C ALA A 147 -19.95 0.35 -13.30
N LEU A 148 -19.71 -0.02 -12.04
CA LEU A 148 -20.74 -0.33 -11.07
C LEU A 148 -21.58 0.90 -10.70
N ALA A 149 -20.95 2.05 -10.45
CA ALA A 149 -21.63 3.31 -10.19
C ALA A 149 -22.51 3.72 -11.38
N ARG A 150 -22.01 3.55 -12.62
CA ARG A 150 -22.78 3.79 -13.84
C ARG A 150 -23.98 2.82 -13.98
N LYS A 151 -23.78 1.52 -13.72
CA LYS A 151 -24.84 0.49 -13.79
C LYS A 151 -26.04 0.88 -12.90
N TYR A 152 -25.77 1.33 -11.68
CA TYR A 152 -26.82 1.71 -10.72
C TYR A 152 -27.20 3.19 -10.78
N ASN A 153 -26.66 3.94 -11.74
CA ASN A 153 -26.91 5.37 -11.93
C ASN A 153 -26.73 6.20 -10.65
N VAL A 154 -25.64 5.95 -9.91
CA VAL A 154 -25.30 6.66 -8.68
C VAL A 154 -24.06 7.54 -8.86
N PRO A 155 -24.01 8.73 -8.21
CA PRO A 155 -22.86 9.60 -8.30
C PRO A 155 -21.70 9.08 -7.47
N ILE A 156 -20.48 9.14 -8.02
CA ILE A 156 -19.23 8.94 -7.29
C ILE A 156 -18.92 10.22 -6.54
N ARG A 157 -18.97 10.15 -5.21
CA ARG A 157 -18.59 11.25 -4.30
C ARG A 157 -17.08 11.21 -4.04
N TYR A 158 -16.57 12.25 -3.42
CA TYR A 158 -15.18 12.34 -3.02
C TYR A 158 -15.09 12.84 -1.57
N ASP A 159 -14.51 12.03 -0.70
CA ASP A 159 -14.24 12.44 0.67
C ASP A 159 -12.96 13.27 0.68
N PHE A 160 -13.09 14.56 0.98
CA PHE A 160 -11.98 15.50 1.00
C PHE A 160 -11.04 15.32 2.20
N THR A 161 -11.47 14.66 3.26
CA THR A 161 -10.64 14.34 4.44
C THR A 161 -9.77 13.13 4.15
N ALA A 162 -10.38 12.05 3.66
CA ALA A 162 -9.66 10.83 3.27
C ALA A 162 -8.93 11.00 1.91
N GLN A 163 -9.32 11.98 1.09
CA GLN A 163 -8.89 12.14 -0.31
C GLN A 163 -9.13 10.88 -1.12
N ALA A 164 -10.34 10.32 -1.01
CA ALA A 164 -10.71 9.07 -1.65
C ALA A 164 -12.14 9.09 -2.22
N PRO A 165 -12.38 8.47 -3.42
CA PRO A 165 -13.71 8.35 -3.99
C PRO A 165 -14.49 7.23 -3.32
N HIS A 166 -15.81 7.44 -3.21
CA HIS A 166 -16.76 6.46 -2.69
C HIS A 166 -18.15 6.66 -3.27
N PHE A 167 -19.00 5.64 -3.16
CA PHE A 167 -20.43 5.75 -3.46
C PHE A 167 -21.24 4.67 -2.75
N ASN A 168 -22.55 4.90 -2.64
CA ASN A 168 -23.50 3.90 -2.16
C ASN A 168 -24.47 3.54 -3.27
N TYR A 169 -24.94 2.29 -3.27
CA TYR A 169 -25.98 1.82 -4.20
C TYR A 169 -26.84 0.73 -3.54
N PHE A 170 -27.98 0.42 -4.14
CA PHE A 170 -28.80 -0.75 -3.79
C PHE A 170 -28.68 -1.77 -4.93
N ASP A 171 -28.39 -3.04 -4.59
CA ASP A 171 -28.35 -4.12 -5.56
C ASP A 171 -29.76 -4.55 -6.03
N GLU A 172 -29.86 -5.53 -6.93
CA GLU A 172 -31.12 -6.02 -7.45
C GLU A 172 -32.01 -6.69 -6.40
N ASN A 173 -31.49 -7.02 -5.24
CA ASN A 173 -32.21 -7.59 -4.09
C ASN A 173 -32.57 -6.54 -3.05
N GLY A 174 -32.31 -5.27 -3.30
CA GLY A 174 -32.56 -4.17 -2.37
C GLY A 174 -31.56 -4.10 -1.24
N VAL A 175 -30.41 -4.77 -1.31
CA VAL A 175 -29.33 -4.69 -0.33
C VAL A 175 -28.51 -3.44 -0.58
N GLN A 176 -28.33 -2.63 0.46
CA GLN A 176 -27.48 -1.45 0.39
C GLN A 176 -26.00 -1.84 0.38
N HIS A 177 -25.22 -1.17 -0.43
CA HIS A 177 -23.78 -1.31 -0.56
C HIS A 177 -23.07 0.02 -0.38
N GLU A 178 -21.82 -0.04 0.06
CA GLU A 178 -20.88 1.09 0.09
C GLU A 178 -19.57 0.66 -0.54
N VAL A 179 -19.08 1.46 -1.50
CA VAL A 179 -17.85 1.19 -2.26
C VAL A 179 -16.85 2.30 -1.99
N TRP A 180 -15.63 1.92 -1.60
CA TRP A 180 -14.46 2.80 -1.56
C TRP A 180 -13.40 2.26 -2.50
N PHE A 181 -12.73 3.14 -3.25
CA PHE A 181 -11.74 2.74 -4.25
C PHE A 181 -10.73 3.87 -4.50
N GLU A 182 -9.90 3.76 -5.52
CA GLU A 182 -8.97 4.81 -5.95
C GLU A 182 -9.38 5.34 -7.33
N ASP A 183 -9.28 6.66 -7.54
CA ASP A 183 -9.43 7.30 -8.86
C ASP A 183 -8.26 8.27 -9.14
N SER A 184 -8.31 8.97 -10.26
CA SER A 184 -7.26 9.91 -10.65
C SER A 184 -7.03 11.02 -9.62
N ARG A 185 -8.07 11.45 -8.88
CA ARG A 185 -7.99 12.52 -7.87
C ARG A 185 -7.21 12.02 -6.65
N SER A 186 -7.55 10.83 -6.14
CA SER A 186 -6.90 10.22 -4.98
C SER A 186 -5.45 9.83 -5.27
N VAL A 187 -5.18 9.32 -6.49
CA VAL A 187 -3.81 9.04 -6.96
C VAL A 187 -2.98 10.31 -7.02
N GLN A 188 -3.51 11.39 -7.62
CA GLN A 188 -2.80 12.67 -7.68
C GLN A 188 -2.49 13.23 -6.28
N SER A 189 -3.42 13.11 -5.33
CA SER A 189 -3.18 13.52 -3.94
C SER A 189 -2.02 12.75 -3.30
N LYS A 190 -1.92 11.45 -3.54
CA LYS A 190 -0.80 10.62 -3.07
C LYS A 190 0.53 10.97 -3.75
N PHE A 191 0.50 11.26 -5.05
CA PHE A 191 1.70 11.72 -5.76
C PHE A 191 2.19 13.07 -5.24
N ASN A 192 1.27 13.99 -4.94
CA ASN A 192 1.60 15.26 -4.32
C ASN A 192 2.21 15.07 -2.92
N LEU A 193 1.62 14.20 -2.11
CA LEU A 193 2.16 13.85 -0.80
C LEU A 193 3.56 13.24 -0.91
N MET A 194 3.79 12.31 -1.85
CA MET A 194 5.09 11.71 -2.10
C MET A 194 6.15 12.79 -2.40
N LYS A 195 5.83 13.74 -3.29
CA LYS A 195 6.72 14.87 -3.63
C LYS A 195 6.97 15.77 -2.42
N GLU A 196 5.93 16.12 -1.66
CA GLU A 196 6.02 16.90 -0.42
C GLU A 196 6.93 16.24 0.61
N GLN A 197 6.81 14.94 0.77
CA GLN A 197 7.60 14.16 1.73
C GLN A 197 9.03 13.87 1.23
N GLY A 198 9.33 14.01 -0.05
CA GLY A 198 10.64 13.75 -0.66
C GLY A 198 11.09 12.30 -0.56
N ILE A 199 10.15 11.35 -0.56
CA ILE A 199 10.44 9.91 -0.46
C ILE A 199 10.91 9.30 -1.78
N GLY A 200 11.51 8.11 -1.72
CA GLY A 200 12.19 7.47 -2.85
C GLY A 200 11.29 7.03 -3.99
N GLY A 201 10.03 6.67 -3.73
CA GLY A 201 9.14 6.20 -4.79
C GLY A 201 7.83 5.61 -4.32
N ILE A 202 7.20 4.87 -5.24
CA ILE A 202 5.92 4.20 -5.05
C ILE A 202 6.08 2.72 -5.39
N SER A 203 5.43 1.87 -4.60
CA SER A 203 5.23 0.46 -4.89
C SER A 203 3.74 0.16 -4.99
N TYR A 204 3.34 -0.68 -5.95
CA TYR A 204 1.92 -0.95 -6.20
C TYR A 204 1.50 -2.34 -5.74
N TRP A 205 0.39 -2.42 -5.00
CA TRP A 205 -0.31 -3.65 -4.67
C TRP A 205 -1.71 -3.64 -5.30
N LYS A 206 -2.03 -4.49 -6.26
CA LYS A 206 -1.11 -5.33 -7.00
C LYS A 206 -1.37 -5.21 -8.50
N ILE A 207 -0.37 -5.60 -9.30
CA ILE A 207 -0.50 -5.66 -10.76
C ILE A 207 -1.60 -6.65 -11.16
N GLY A 208 -2.26 -6.40 -12.31
CA GLY A 208 -3.33 -7.25 -12.85
C GLY A 208 -4.73 -6.67 -12.63
N LEU A 209 -4.86 -5.58 -11.86
CA LEU A 209 -6.10 -4.83 -11.73
C LEU A 209 -6.08 -3.61 -12.66
N PRO A 210 -7.07 -3.45 -13.58
CA PRO A 210 -7.06 -2.37 -14.54
C PRO A 210 -7.30 -1.02 -13.87
N PHE A 211 -6.33 -0.11 -14.04
CA PHE A 211 -6.39 1.27 -13.59
C PHE A 211 -5.58 2.17 -14.55
N PRO A 212 -6.04 2.38 -15.78
CA PRO A 212 -5.28 3.10 -16.83
C PRO A 212 -4.94 4.53 -16.45
N GLN A 213 -5.82 5.23 -15.71
CA GLN A 213 -5.60 6.60 -15.26
C GLN A 213 -4.38 6.74 -14.35
N ASN A 214 -4.11 5.74 -13.50
CA ASN A 214 -2.93 5.72 -12.64
C ASN A 214 -1.63 5.74 -13.46
N TRP A 215 -1.56 4.92 -14.50
CA TRP A 215 -0.34 4.81 -15.33
C TRP A 215 -0.08 6.09 -16.12
N ARG A 216 -1.14 6.72 -16.63
CA ARG A 216 -1.03 8.02 -17.27
C ARG A 216 -0.53 9.10 -16.32
N LEU A 217 -1.14 9.23 -15.15
CA LEU A 217 -0.71 10.17 -14.12
C LEU A 217 0.72 9.91 -13.66
N LEU A 218 1.13 8.64 -13.56
CA LEU A 218 2.49 8.30 -13.16
C LEU A 218 3.53 8.92 -14.10
N VAL A 219 3.36 8.75 -15.42
CA VAL A 219 4.31 9.30 -16.40
C VAL A 219 4.21 10.82 -16.57
N GLU A 220 3.05 11.42 -16.26
CA GLU A 220 2.86 12.88 -16.23
C GLU A 220 3.52 13.52 -14.99
N ASN A 221 3.65 12.79 -13.90
CA ASN A 221 4.16 13.29 -12.62
C ASN A 221 5.63 12.97 -12.37
N PHE A 222 6.19 11.91 -12.97
CA PHE A 222 7.51 11.38 -12.66
C PHE A 222 8.26 10.92 -13.90
N THR A 223 9.57 11.08 -13.88
CA THR A 223 10.47 10.42 -14.82
C THR A 223 10.77 9.01 -14.28
N ILE A 224 10.34 7.98 -15.02
CA ILE A 224 10.55 6.59 -14.63
C ILE A 224 11.91 6.14 -15.14
N THR A 225 12.82 5.85 -14.23
CA THR A 225 14.15 5.29 -14.57
C THR A 225 14.19 3.81 -14.21
N LYS A 226 14.64 2.98 -15.15
CA LYS A 226 15.02 1.59 -14.84
C LYS A 226 16.45 1.61 -14.37
N LYS A 227 16.72 1.04 -13.19
CA LYS A 227 18.09 0.68 -12.83
C LYS A 227 18.45 -0.56 -13.65
N GLY A 228 19.44 -0.42 -14.53
CA GLY A 228 19.98 -1.51 -15.34
C GLY A 228 20.71 -2.54 -14.49
#